data_a1e7ac85205adbc97d78dc89087b41de
#
_entry.id   a1e7ac85205adbc97d78dc89087b41de
#
_cell.length_a   1.000
_cell.length_b   1.000
_cell.length_c   1.000
_cell.angle_alpha   90.00
_cell.angle_beta   90.00
_cell.angle_gamma   90.00
#
_symmetry.space_group_name_H-M   'P 1'
#
loop_
_entity.id
_entity.type
_entity.pdbx_description
1 polymer ?
#
loop_
_entity_poly.entity_id
_entity_poly.type
_entity_poly.pdbx_seq_one_letter_code
_entity_poly.pdbx_strand_id
1 'polypeptide(L)'
;MTPRLSIIIPVRNDAASLNRTLDYLVGLVGISETEIIVAASGDEEGTKRAVAERARLLWPADSTRAALLNAGAAVAHGQVLFFLHADSFPPANAFELIYHSTSDERVVGGAFEHLFVERQWTLRVITWLNRIRYQFTRNYYGDQGLFVRTSVFHQMRGYKDLQLMEDLDFSQRLKRVGKSILIRTPLLTSGRRFLAHGPWRTLFFVLWLLLLHTLRLDTERYSKRWRGSASRPPGSPWAQGHLHEEAEPPI
;
A
#
# COMPACT_ATOMS: atom_id res chain seq x y z
N MET A 1 5.89 -1.46 25.78
CA MET A 1 5.88 -2.79 25.12
C MET A 1 6.43 -2.62 23.71
N THR A 2 7.23 -3.55 23.22
CA THR A 2 7.68 -3.52 21.83
C THR A 2 6.50 -3.84 20.92
N PRO A 3 6.18 -3.02 19.90
CA PRO A 3 5.07 -3.30 19.01
C PRO A 3 5.31 -4.60 18.22
N ARG A 4 4.24 -5.32 17.92
CA ARG A 4 4.32 -6.54 17.10
C ARG A 4 4.36 -6.21 15.61
N LEU A 5 3.71 -5.10 15.22
CA LEU A 5 3.58 -4.65 13.85
C LEU A 5 3.90 -3.17 13.74
N SER A 6 4.63 -2.78 12.69
CA SER A 6 4.83 -1.39 12.30
C SER A 6 4.11 -1.12 10.99
N ILE A 7 3.11 -0.23 11.01
CA ILE A 7 2.40 0.24 9.83
C ILE A 7 3.20 1.42 9.25
N ILE A 8 3.65 1.31 8.02
CA ILE A 8 4.43 2.35 7.34
C ILE A 8 3.61 2.94 6.20
N ILE A 9 3.31 4.24 6.30
CA ILE A 9 2.48 4.97 5.35
C ILE A 9 3.31 6.04 4.65
N PRO A 10 3.71 5.84 3.38
CA PRO A 10 4.32 6.89 2.59
C PRO A 10 3.25 7.87 2.12
N VAL A 11 3.44 9.16 2.32
CA VAL A 11 2.49 10.19 1.87
C VAL A 11 3.20 11.33 1.14
N ARG A 12 2.58 11.82 0.06
CA ARG A 12 3.06 12.98 -0.68
C ARG A 12 1.88 13.84 -1.13
N ASN A 13 1.76 15.05 -0.59
CA ASN A 13 0.71 16.01 -0.93
C ASN A 13 -0.72 15.43 -0.86
N ASP A 14 -1.00 14.54 0.11
CA ASP A 14 -2.29 13.86 0.24
C ASP A 14 -2.73 13.73 1.71
N ALA A 15 -2.68 14.85 2.43
CA ALA A 15 -3.07 14.92 3.84
C ALA A 15 -4.53 14.50 4.07
N ALA A 16 -5.42 14.79 3.12
CA ALA A 16 -6.83 14.46 3.24
C ALA A 16 -7.09 12.93 3.21
N SER A 17 -6.39 12.20 2.35
CA SER A 17 -6.49 10.73 2.33
C SER A 17 -5.82 10.12 3.55
N LEU A 18 -4.65 10.64 3.93
CA LEU A 18 -3.95 10.22 5.13
C LEU A 18 -4.83 10.35 6.38
N ASN A 19 -5.52 11.50 6.54
CA ASN A 19 -6.39 11.73 7.69
C ASN A 19 -7.47 10.64 7.79
N ARG A 20 -8.17 10.35 6.69
CA ARG A 20 -9.21 9.29 6.66
C ARG A 20 -8.64 7.91 6.98
N THR A 21 -7.46 7.58 6.43
CA THR A 21 -6.82 6.30 6.70
C THR A 21 -6.41 6.19 8.17
N LEU A 22 -5.87 7.25 8.78
CA LEU A 22 -5.53 7.26 10.20
C LEU A 22 -6.77 7.17 11.09
N ASP A 23 -7.87 7.90 10.78
CA ASP A 23 -9.15 7.80 11.49
C ASP A 23 -9.69 6.36 11.46
N TYR A 24 -9.55 5.69 10.32
CA TYR A 24 -9.96 4.30 10.18
C TYR A 24 -9.08 3.33 10.98
N LEU A 25 -7.75 3.49 10.89
CA LEU A 25 -6.79 2.58 11.54
C LEU A 25 -6.89 2.57 13.06
N VAL A 26 -7.12 3.73 13.67
CA VAL A 26 -7.24 3.83 15.16
C VAL A 26 -8.44 3.07 15.72
N GLY A 27 -9.43 2.74 14.87
CA GLY A 27 -10.60 1.94 15.24
C GLY A 27 -10.41 0.43 15.03
N LEU A 28 -9.28 -0.04 14.50
CA LEU A 28 -9.09 -1.45 14.19
C LEU A 28 -8.72 -2.27 15.42
N VAL A 29 -9.17 -3.53 15.43
CA VAL A 29 -8.83 -4.50 16.48
C VAL A 29 -7.31 -4.75 16.47
N GLY A 30 -6.69 -4.68 17.67
CA GLY A 30 -5.26 -4.91 17.84
C GLY A 30 -4.35 -3.72 17.51
N ILE A 31 -4.92 -2.53 17.28
CA ILE A 31 -4.12 -1.31 17.03
C ILE A 31 -3.17 -0.97 18.18
N SER A 32 -3.54 -1.30 19.43
CA SER A 32 -2.70 -1.07 20.62
C SER A 32 -1.38 -1.84 20.62
N GLU A 33 -1.26 -2.91 19.83
CA GLU A 33 -0.04 -3.70 19.65
C GLU A 33 0.77 -3.25 18.43
N THR A 34 0.35 -2.16 17.79
CA THR A 34 0.96 -1.65 16.55
C THR A 34 1.52 -0.24 16.76
N GLU A 35 2.52 0.12 15.98
CA GLU A 35 2.92 1.51 15.79
C GLU A 35 2.59 1.98 14.39
N ILE A 36 2.25 3.24 14.24
CA ILE A 36 2.03 3.86 12.92
C ILE A 36 3.14 4.85 12.66
N ILE A 37 3.79 4.71 11.51
CA ILE A 37 4.88 5.57 11.05
C ILE A 37 4.47 6.18 9.72
N VAL A 38 4.39 7.49 9.65
CA VAL A 38 4.10 8.25 8.43
C VAL A 38 5.41 8.86 7.93
N ALA A 39 5.84 8.47 6.74
CA ALA A 39 6.96 9.08 6.05
C ALA A 39 6.43 10.01 4.96
N ALA A 40 6.65 11.32 5.13
CA ALA A 40 5.97 12.36 4.37
C ALA A 40 6.90 13.17 3.49
N SER A 41 6.33 13.74 2.42
CA SER A 41 6.96 14.78 1.61
C SER A 41 5.90 15.73 1.04
N GLY A 42 6.27 17.00 0.82
CA GLY A 42 5.41 18.02 0.22
C GLY A 42 4.61 18.80 1.25
N ASP A 43 3.27 18.73 1.28
CA ASP A 43 2.39 19.51 2.16
C ASP A 43 2.68 19.21 3.64
N GLU A 44 3.51 20.04 4.26
CA GLU A 44 3.94 19.88 5.65
C GLU A 44 2.82 20.17 6.63
N GLU A 45 2.15 21.32 6.49
CA GLU A 45 1.11 21.77 7.40
C GLU A 45 -0.13 20.85 7.39
N GLY A 46 -0.60 20.50 6.21
CA GLY A 46 -1.72 19.57 6.06
C GLY A 46 -1.39 18.19 6.62
N THR A 47 -0.16 17.70 6.38
CA THR A 47 0.27 16.39 6.89
C THR A 47 0.44 16.39 8.40
N LYS A 48 1.05 17.42 9.01
CA LYS A 48 1.16 17.55 10.47
C LYS A 48 -0.22 17.54 11.13
N ARG A 49 -1.17 18.29 10.59
CA ARG A 49 -2.56 18.30 11.09
C ARG A 49 -3.22 16.93 10.94
N ALA A 50 -3.02 16.26 9.82
CA ALA A 50 -3.56 14.92 9.59
C ALA A 50 -2.97 13.86 10.52
N VAL A 51 -1.68 13.96 10.85
CA VAL A 51 -1.02 12.98 11.73
C VAL A 51 -1.38 13.26 13.20
N ALA A 52 -1.33 14.54 13.63
CA ALA A 52 -1.48 14.92 15.02
C ALA A 52 -0.66 14.01 15.95
N GLU A 53 -1.30 13.37 16.95
CA GLU A 53 -0.65 12.42 17.87
C GLU A 53 -0.87 10.94 17.50
N ARG A 54 -1.49 10.65 16.30
CA ARG A 54 -1.89 9.30 15.92
C ARG A 54 -0.76 8.45 15.35
N ALA A 55 0.35 9.08 14.94
CA ALA A 55 1.46 8.38 14.32
C ALA A 55 2.78 9.13 14.52
N ARG A 56 3.88 8.39 14.42
CA ARG A 56 5.22 8.98 14.32
C ARG A 56 5.42 9.55 12.92
N LEU A 57 5.72 10.84 12.82
CA LEU A 57 5.91 11.55 11.54
C LEU A 57 7.40 11.73 11.23
N LEU A 58 7.78 11.42 9.99
CA LEU A 58 9.13 11.56 9.46
C LEU A 58 9.12 12.42 8.18
N TRP A 59 10.18 13.20 8.00
CA TRP A 59 10.45 14.00 6.81
C TRP A 59 11.80 13.62 6.19
N PRO A 60 11.88 12.52 5.42
CA PRO A 60 13.11 12.13 4.74
C PRO A 60 13.54 13.17 3.71
N ALA A 61 14.86 13.33 3.52
CA ALA A 61 15.42 14.26 2.51
C ALA A 61 15.03 13.84 1.08
N ASP A 62 15.01 12.53 0.81
CA ASP A 62 14.55 11.99 -0.46
C ASP A 62 13.04 11.73 -0.41
N SER A 63 12.35 12.14 -1.46
CA SER A 63 10.89 12.08 -1.60
C SER A 63 10.41 10.98 -2.56
N THR A 64 11.30 10.05 -2.98
CA THR A 64 10.86 8.88 -3.73
C THR A 64 10.01 7.98 -2.83
N ARG A 65 9.05 7.25 -3.42
CA ARG A 65 8.22 6.35 -2.61
C ARG A 65 9.06 5.27 -1.92
N ALA A 66 10.08 4.75 -2.61
CA ALA A 66 11.03 3.80 -2.04
C ALA A 66 11.79 4.39 -0.83
N ALA A 67 12.28 5.62 -0.94
CA ALA A 67 12.98 6.31 0.16
C ALA A 67 12.06 6.54 1.37
N LEU A 68 10.81 6.97 1.15
CA LEU A 68 9.83 7.13 2.22
C LEU A 68 9.55 5.81 2.95
N LEU A 69 9.34 4.71 2.19
CA LEU A 69 9.11 3.38 2.76
C LEU A 69 10.33 2.88 3.55
N ASN A 70 11.54 3.05 3.02
CA ASN A 70 12.78 2.68 3.68
C ASN A 70 13.03 3.50 4.95
N ALA A 71 12.78 4.81 4.91
CA ALA A 71 12.91 5.68 6.06
C ALA A 71 11.95 5.28 7.20
N GLY A 72 10.70 4.96 6.87
CA GLY A 72 9.75 4.43 7.84
C GLY A 72 10.21 3.11 8.45
N ALA A 73 10.69 2.18 7.60
CA ALA A 73 11.19 0.89 8.04
C ALA A 73 12.45 0.99 8.93
N ALA A 74 13.31 1.99 8.70
CA ALA A 74 14.54 2.19 9.46
C ALA A 74 14.30 2.57 10.93
N VAL A 75 13.15 3.16 11.25
CA VAL A 75 12.77 3.57 12.62
C VAL A 75 11.70 2.69 13.24
N ALA A 76 11.28 1.66 12.54
CA ALA A 76 10.27 0.72 12.96
C ALA A 76 10.81 -0.28 14.00
N HIS A 77 9.97 -0.62 14.98
CA HIS A 77 10.33 -1.56 16.08
C HIS A 77 9.54 -2.88 16.00
N GLY A 78 8.50 -2.95 15.15
CA GLY A 78 7.67 -4.14 15.00
C GLY A 78 8.41 -5.33 14.39
N GLN A 79 7.99 -6.53 14.75
CA GLN A 79 8.54 -7.77 14.19
C GLN A 79 8.14 -7.96 12.73
N VAL A 80 7.03 -7.34 12.30
CA VAL A 80 6.52 -7.33 10.94
C VAL A 80 6.31 -5.89 10.51
N LEU A 81 6.76 -5.56 9.30
CA LEU A 81 6.48 -4.29 8.64
C LEU A 81 5.26 -4.46 7.74
N PHE A 82 4.31 -3.53 7.83
CA PHE A 82 3.11 -3.48 7.00
C PHE A 82 3.08 -2.17 6.23
N PHE A 83 3.33 -2.23 4.94
CA PHE A 83 3.36 -1.07 4.05
C PHE A 83 1.97 -0.80 3.50
N LEU A 84 1.41 0.35 3.87
CA LEU A 84 0.05 0.74 3.55
C LEU A 84 0.01 2.07 2.80
N HIS A 85 -0.81 2.21 1.76
CA HIS A 85 -1.02 3.49 1.10
C HIS A 85 -1.88 4.43 1.96
N ALA A 86 -1.69 5.74 1.79
CA ALA A 86 -2.45 6.77 2.49
C ALA A 86 -3.95 6.82 2.14
N ASP A 87 -4.41 6.01 1.20
CA ASP A 87 -5.80 5.88 0.74
C ASP A 87 -6.28 4.42 0.73
N SER A 88 -5.74 3.62 1.64
CA SER A 88 -6.04 2.18 1.74
C SER A 88 -6.60 1.81 3.11
N PHE A 89 -7.58 0.90 3.09
CA PHE A 89 -8.36 0.48 4.25
C PHE A 89 -8.26 -1.05 4.39
N PRO A 90 -7.41 -1.56 5.29
CA PRO A 90 -7.30 -3.00 5.53
C PRO A 90 -8.57 -3.54 6.21
N PRO A 91 -8.86 -4.86 6.13
CA PRO A 91 -10.00 -5.46 6.81
C PRO A 91 -9.88 -5.30 8.33
N ALA A 92 -11.01 -5.30 9.04
CA ALA A 92 -11.05 -5.04 10.49
C ALA A 92 -10.12 -5.96 11.32
N ASN A 93 -9.91 -7.19 10.87
CA ASN A 93 -9.03 -8.19 11.48
C ASN A 93 -7.67 -8.30 10.78
N ALA A 94 -7.22 -7.27 10.07
CA ALA A 94 -6.00 -7.31 9.26
C ALA A 94 -4.76 -7.73 10.06
N PHE A 95 -4.62 -7.22 11.30
CA PHE A 95 -3.45 -7.50 12.12
C PHE A 95 -3.42 -8.96 12.58
N GLU A 96 -4.56 -9.52 12.96
CA GLU A 96 -4.68 -10.95 13.28
C GLU A 96 -4.33 -11.83 12.08
N LEU A 97 -4.82 -11.47 10.89
CA LEU A 97 -4.53 -12.21 9.65
C LEU A 97 -3.03 -12.17 9.32
N ILE A 98 -2.36 -11.04 9.52
CA ILE A 98 -0.91 -10.91 9.35
C ILE A 98 -0.19 -11.79 10.40
N TYR A 99 -0.57 -11.72 11.68
CA TYR A 99 0.05 -12.52 12.75
C TYR A 99 -0.14 -14.01 12.52
N HIS A 100 -1.37 -14.44 12.20
CA HIS A 100 -1.65 -15.83 11.87
C HIS A 100 -0.80 -16.29 10.68
N SER A 101 -0.69 -15.47 9.64
CA SER A 101 0.09 -15.79 8.46
C SER A 101 1.58 -15.92 8.75
N THR A 102 2.10 -15.07 9.64
CA THR A 102 3.51 -15.05 10.02
C THR A 102 3.82 -15.98 11.21
N SER A 103 2.86 -16.73 11.76
CA SER A 103 3.14 -17.78 12.75
C SER A 103 3.91 -18.96 12.15
N ASP A 104 3.72 -19.27 10.85
CA ASP A 104 4.60 -20.17 10.10
C ASP A 104 5.92 -19.45 9.78
N GLU A 105 7.02 -19.89 10.40
CA GLU A 105 8.34 -19.27 10.22
C GLU A 105 8.84 -19.28 8.76
N ARG A 106 8.33 -20.20 7.94
CA ARG A 106 8.65 -20.28 6.51
C ARG A 106 8.03 -19.12 5.73
N VAL A 107 6.98 -18.48 6.26
CA VAL A 107 6.35 -17.33 5.63
C VAL A 107 7.16 -16.08 5.93
N VAL A 108 7.79 -15.53 4.91
CA VAL A 108 8.63 -14.34 5.00
C VAL A 108 7.84 -13.03 4.85
N GLY A 109 6.64 -13.10 4.26
CA GLY A 109 5.75 -11.96 4.04
C GLY A 109 4.62 -12.28 3.09
N GLY A 110 3.92 -11.25 2.63
CA GLY A 110 2.79 -11.40 1.72
C GLY A 110 2.07 -10.08 1.45
N ALA A 111 0.84 -10.19 0.99
CA ALA A 111 -0.05 -9.06 0.77
C ALA A 111 -1.51 -9.50 0.90
N PHE A 112 -2.41 -8.53 0.93
CA PHE A 112 -3.85 -8.77 0.86
C PHE A 112 -4.33 -8.84 -0.59
N GLU A 113 -5.51 -9.42 -0.79
CA GLU A 113 -6.21 -9.29 -2.05
C GLU A 113 -6.64 -7.83 -2.25
N HIS A 114 -6.49 -7.31 -3.45
CA HIS A 114 -6.85 -5.92 -3.76
C HIS A 114 -8.32 -5.81 -4.18
N LEU A 115 -9.01 -4.79 -3.65
CA LEU A 115 -10.34 -4.40 -4.10
C LEU A 115 -10.45 -2.87 -4.10
N PHE A 116 -11.08 -2.31 -5.14
CA PHE A 116 -11.38 -0.88 -5.13
C PHE A 116 -12.59 -0.58 -4.24
N VAL A 117 -12.52 0.56 -3.56
CA VAL A 117 -13.65 1.07 -2.76
C VAL A 117 -14.84 1.42 -3.64
N GLU A 118 -14.57 2.02 -4.81
CA GLU A 118 -15.60 2.46 -5.75
C GLU A 118 -16.18 1.26 -6.52
N ARG A 119 -17.51 1.13 -6.53
CA ARG A 119 -18.24 -0.02 -7.09
C ARG A 119 -18.47 0.04 -8.61
N GLN A 120 -17.71 0.86 -9.36
CA GLN A 120 -17.87 0.96 -10.80
C GLN A 120 -17.48 -0.34 -11.52
N TRP A 121 -18.25 -0.73 -12.53
CA TRP A 121 -18.05 -2.00 -13.24
C TRP A 121 -16.67 -2.10 -13.89
N THR A 122 -16.11 -0.98 -14.40
CA THR A 122 -14.77 -0.93 -14.98
C THR A 122 -13.70 -1.30 -13.97
N LEU A 123 -13.82 -0.82 -12.72
CA LEU A 123 -12.89 -1.15 -11.64
C LEU A 123 -13.03 -2.61 -11.20
N ARG A 124 -14.26 -3.16 -11.23
CA ARG A 124 -14.49 -4.60 -10.97
C ARG A 124 -13.77 -5.47 -12.00
N VAL A 125 -13.82 -5.10 -13.28
CA VAL A 125 -13.07 -5.80 -14.34
C VAL A 125 -11.56 -5.70 -14.10
N ILE A 126 -11.05 -4.54 -13.71
CA ILE A 126 -9.61 -4.37 -13.40
C ILE A 126 -9.22 -5.23 -12.19
N THR A 127 -10.04 -5.28 -11.15
CA THR A 127 -9.81 -6.18 -10.01
C THR A 127 -9.77 -7.64 -10.44
N TRP A 128 -10.68 -8.08 -11.30
CA TRP A 128 -10.71 -9.44 -11.83
C TRP A 128 -9.44 -9.74 -12.65
N LEU A 129 -9.00 -8.83 -13.51
CA LEU A 129 -7.74 -8.95 -14.25
C LEU A 129 -6.53 -9.04 -13.32
N ASN A 130 -6.51 -8.27 -12.23
CA ASN A 130 -5.46 -8.35 -11.21
C ASN A 130 -5.44 -9.72 -10.50
N ARG A 131 -6.60 -10.31 -10.22
CA ARG A 131 -6.71 -11.67 -9.67
C ARG A 131 -6.11 -12.71 -10.62
N ILE A 132 -6.46 -12.63 -11.91
CA ILE A 132 -5.90 -13.51 -12.95
C ILE A 132 -4.39 -13.33 -13.04
N ARG A 133 -3.92 -12.10 -13.16
CA ARG A 133 -2.49 -11.79 -13.20
C ARG A 133 -1.74 -12.41 -12.01
N TYR A 134 -2.28 -12.28 -10.80
CA TYR A 134 -1.65 -12.85 -9.61
C TYR A 134 -1.49 -14.37 -9.71
N GLN A 135 -2.45 -15.09 -10.27
CA GLN A 135 -2.37 -16.54 -10.45
C GLN A 135 -1.11 -16.97 -11.23
N PHE A 136 -0.76 -16.18 -12.26
CA PHE A 136 0.40 -16.47 -13.10
C PHE A 136 1.72 -15.91 -12.54
N THR A 137 1.69 -14.71 -11.98
CA THR A 137 2.91 -14.00 -11.59
C THR A 137 3.26 -14.14 -10.12
N ARG A 138 2.24 -14.30 -9.26
CA ARG A 138 2.35 -14.21 -7.80
C ARG A 138 3.09 -12.95 -7.31
N ASN A 139 3.01 -11.86 -8.08
CA ASN A 139 3.58 -10.58 -7.71
C ASN A 139 2.57 -9.75 -6.93
N TYR A 140 3.05 -9.11 -5.87
CA TYR A 140 2.30 -8.14 -5.08
C TYR A 140 2.61 -6.73 -5.55
N TYR A 141 1.64 -5.84 -5.41
CA TYR A 141 1.80 -4.40 -5.64
C TYR A 141 1.56 -3.62 -4.35
N GLY A 142 2.01 -2.38 -4.30
CA GLY A 142 1.93 -1.56 -3.11
C GLY A 142 0.52 -1.26 -2.62
N ASP A 143 -0.47 -1.24 -3.53
CA ASP A 143 -1.89 -1.06 -3.22
C ASP A 143 -2.57 -2.29 -2.60
N GLN A 144 -1.83 -3.38 -2.43
CA GLN A 144 -2.28 -4.62 -1.79
C GLN A 144 -1.92 -4.71 -0.30
N GLY A 145 -1.30 -3.67 0.29
CA GLY A 145 -0.85 -3.73 1.68
C GLY A 145 0.18 -4.84 1.87
N LEU A 146 1.40 -4.61 1.40
CA LEU A 146 2.48 -5.56 1.50
C LEU A 146 2.99 -5.67 2.94
N PHE A 147 3.14 -6.88 3.47
CA PHE A 147 3.76 -7.11 4.77
C PHE A 147 4.96 -8.04 4.65
N VAL A 148 5.95 -7.86 5.54
CA VAL A 148 7.19 -8.62 5.54
C VAL A 148 7.79 -8.67 6.94
N ARG A 149 8.43 -9.77 7.31
CA ARG A 149 9.23 -9.82 8.55
C ARG A 149 10.33 -8.77 8.52
N THR A 150 10.48 -8.04 9.60
CA THR A 150 11.48 -6.98 9.72
C THR A 150 12.90 -7.49 9.43
N SER A 151 13.24 -8.68 9.95
CA SER A 151 14.54 -9.32 9.69
C SER A 151 14.77 -9.60 8.19
N VAL A 152 13.75 -10.09 7.49
CA VAL A 152 13.80 -10.36 6.05
C VAL A 152 13.93 -9.06 5.25
N PHE A 153 13.19 -8.01 5.64
CA PHE A 153 13.30 -6.69 5.01
C PHE A 153 14.74 -6.16 5.06
N HIS A 154 15.37 -6.23 6.23
CA HIS A 154 16.75 -5.81 6.41
C HIS A 154 17.74 -6.71 5.63
N GLN A 155 17.55 -8.03 5.65
CA GLN A 155 18.34 -8.97 4.85
C GLN A 155 18.27 -8.63 3.35
N MET A 156 17.10 -8.24 2.86
CA MET A 156 16.87 -7.82 1.47
C MET A 156 17.38 -6.41 1.16
N ARG A 157 17.87 -5.66 2.16
CA ARG A 157 18.29 -4.25 2.06
C ARG A 157 17.15 -3.33 1.60
N GLY A 158 15.91 -3.62 2.02
CA GLY A 158 14.75 -2.79 1.75
C GLY A 158 14.32 -2.69 0.29
N TYR A 159 13.59 -1.61 -0.01
CA TYR A 159 13.24 -1.24 -1.37
C TYR A 159 14.45 -0.65 -2.10
N LYS A 160 14.62 -1.01 -3.38
CA LYS A 160 15.61 -0.34 -4.23
C LYS A 160 15.14 1.09 -4.53
N ASP A 161 16.11 1.99 -4.72
CA ASP A 161 15.84 3.37 -5.13
C ASP A 161 15.40 3.40 -6.60
N LEU A 162 14.14 3.08 -6.83
CA LEU A 162 13.47 3.12 -8.13
C LEU A 162 12.40 4.19 -8.10
N GLN A 163 12.31 4.95 -9.18
CA GLN A 163 11.27 5.98 -9.32
C GLN A 163 9.87 5.38 -9.55
N LEU A 164 9.81 4.17 -10.12
CA LEU A 164 8.62 3.37 -10.39
C LEU A 164 8.91 1.89 -10.22
N MET A 165 7.87 1.10 -9.93
CA MET A 165 7.92 -0.38 -9.81
C MET A 165 8.81 -0.89 -8.68
N GLU A 166 9.06 -0.07 -7.66
CA GLU A 166 9.81 -0.45 -6.46
C GLU A 166 9.14 -1.59 -5.70
N ASP A 167 7.80 -1.61 -5.67
CA ASP A 167 6.97 -2.65 -5.07
C ASP A 167 7.03 -3.97 -5.85
N LEU A 168 7.02 -3.90 -7.17
CA LEU A 168 7.17 -5.07 -8.03
C LEU A 168 8.56 -5.70 -7.90
N ASP A 169 9.65 -4.89 -7.94
CA ASP A 169 11.01 -5.38 -7.68
C ASP A 169 11.11 -6.03 -6.30
N PHE A 170 10.56 -5.37 -5.27
CA PHE A 170 10.56 -5.89 -3.91
C PHE A 170 9.81 -7.23 -3.83
N SER A 171 8.61 -7.32 -4.41
CA SER A 171 7.81 -8.54 -4.46
C SER A 171 8.56 -9.69 -5.15
N GLN A 172 9.23 -9.43 -6.27
CA GLN A 172 10.02 -10.43 -6.99
C GLN A 172 11.22 -10.92 -6.18
N ARG A 173 11.89 -10.04 -5.42
CA ARG A 173 12.99 -10.42 -4.52
C ARG A 173 12.47 -11.20 -3.32
N LEU A 174 11.35 -10.78 -2.72
CA LEU A 174 10.74 -11.45 -1.56
C LEU A 174 10.43 -12.92 -1.85
N LYS A 175 9.88 -13.24 -3.02
CA LYS A 175 9.58 -14.60 -3.44
C LYS A 175 10.81 -15.52 -3.57
N ARG A 176 12.00 -14.94 -3.72
CA ARG A 176 13.27 -15.70 -3.81
C ARG A 176 13.85 -16.01 -2.44
N VAL A 177 13.46 -15.24 -1.42
CA VAL A 177 13.96 -15.38 -0.06
C VAL A 177 13.18 -16.43 0.73
N GLY A 178 11.88 -16.59 0.44
CA GLY A 178 11.07 -17.59 1.14
C GLY A 178 9.61 -17.62 0.66
N LYS A 179 8.79 -18.36 1.41
CA LYS A 179 7.36 -18.48 1.12
C LYS A 179 6.66 -17.15 1.36
N SER A 180 5.97 -16.66 0.35
CA SER A 180 5.10 -15.48 0.47
C SER A 180 3.65 -15.87 0.19
N ILE A 181 2.69 -15.20 0.82
CA ILE A 181 1.27 -15.55 0.76
C ILE A 181 0.41 -14.37 0.33
N LEU A 182 -0.74 -14.68 -0.27
CA LEU A 182 -1.82 -13.73 -0.50
C LEU A 182 -2.95 -14.02 0.50
N ILE A 183 -3.25 -13.06 1.37
CA ILE A 183 -4.42 -13.11 2.23
C ILE A 183 -5.64 -12.77 1.36
N ARG A 184 -6.60 -13.71 1.29
CA ARG A 184 -7.77 -13.59 0.40
C ARG A 184 -8.79 -12.57 0.87
N THR A 185 -8.75 -12.17 2.15
CA THR A 185 -9.57 -11.07 2.65
C THR A 185 -9.13 -9.78 1.97
N PRO A 186 -10.04 -9.01 1.35
CA PRO A 186 -9.66 -7.86 0.55
C PRO A 186 -9.22 -6.68 1.40
N LEU A 187 -8.18 -5.98 0.92
CA LEU A 187 -7.84 -4.62 1.32
C LEU A 187 -8.46 -3.67 0.32
N LEU A 188 -9.18 -2.67 0.82
CA LEU A 188 -9.83 -1.67 0.00
C LEU A 188 -8.87 -0.53 -0.31
N THR A 189 -8.79 -0.11 -1.56
CA THR A 189 -7.95 1.01 -2.00
C THR A 189 -8.75 1.93 -2.93
N SER A 190 -8.50 3.24 -2.87
CA SER A 190 -9.18 4.19 -3.72
C SER A 190 -8.82 4.02 -5.20
N GLY A 191 -9.85 3.90 -6.03
CA GLY A 191 -9.76 3.87 -7.49
C GLY A 191 -9.70 5.25 -8.14
N ARG A 192 -9.59 6.33 -7.34
CA ARG A 192 -9.66 7.73 -7.81
C ARG A 192 -8.73 8.03 -8.99
N ARG A 193 -7.53 7.46 -9.02
CA ARG A 193 -6.58 7.62 -10.13
C ARG A 193 -7.13 7.05 -11.44
N PHE A 194 -7.70 5.85 -11.37
CA PHE A 194 -8.33 5.21 -12.52
C PHE A 194 -9.53 6.03 -13.02
N LEU A 195 -10.33 6.56 -12.09
CA LEU A 195 -11.51 7.35 -12.44
C LEU A 195 -11.14 8.72 -13.02
N ALA A 196 -10.13 9.39 -12.47
CA ALA A 196 -9.70 10.70 -12.93
C ALA A 196 -9.09 10.69 -14.34
N HIS A 197 -8.39 9.62 -14.71
CA HIS A 197 -7.66 9.53 -15.99
C HIS A 197 -8.29 8.58 -17.00
N GLY A 198 -9.42 7.97 -16.65
CA GLY A 198 -10.10 6.94 -17.40
C GLY A 198 -9.55 5.53 -17.09
N PRO A 199 -10.44 4.59 -16.65
CA PRO A 199 -10.02 3.28 -16.19
C PRO A 199 -9.19 2.50 -17.20
N TRP A 200 -9.62 2.44 -18.45
CA TRP A 200 -8.93 1.70 -19.51
C TRP A 200 -7.60 2.33 -19.88
N ARG A 201 -7.56 3.66 -20.00
CA ARG A 201 -6.31 4.38 -20.30
C ARG A 201 -5.25 4.15 -19.22
N THR A 202 -5.67 4.18 -17.95
CA THR A 202 -4.77 3.91 -16.82
C THR A 202 -4.32 2.45 -16.81
N LEU A 203 -5.24 1.50 -17.07
CA LEU A 203 -4.90 0.08 -17.16
C LEU A 203 -3.87 -0.17 -18.27
N PHE A 204 -4.10 0.32 -19.49
CA PHE A 204 -3.16 0.14 -20.59
C PHE A 204 -1.80 0.77 -20.29
N PHE A 205 -1.78 1.92 -19.62
CA PHE A 205 -0.52 2.53 -19.21
C PHE A 205 0.23 1.69 -18.16
N VAL A 206 -0.48 1.11 -17.19
CA VAL A 206 0.12 0.18 -16.22
C VAL A 206 0.66 -1.07 -16.93
N LEU A 207 -0.12 -1.67 -17.84
CA LEU A 207 0.34 -2.84 -18.61
C LEU A 207 1.57 -2.52 -19.46
N TRP A 208 1.64 -1.32 -20.05
CA TRP A 208 2.82 -0.84 -20.75
C TRP A 208 4.05 -0.74 -19.85
N LEU A 209 3.90 -0.14 -18.65
CA LEU A 209 4.98 -0.07 -17.67
C LEU A 209 5.45 -1.46 -17.21
N LEU A 210 4.53 -2.40 -17.02
CA LEU A 210 4.85 -3.79 -16.68
C LEU A 210 5.63 -4.49 -17.80
N LEU A 211 5.25 -4.26 -19.06
CA LEU A 211 5.96 -4.78 -20.22
C LEU A 211 7.39 -4.24 -20.27
N LEU A 212 7.57 -2.92 -20.13
CA LEU A 212 8.89 -2.29 -20.10
C LEU A 212 9.76 -2.84 -18.97
N HIS A 213 9.20 -2.96 -17.76
CA HIS A 213 9.90 -3.52 -16.61
C HIS A 213 10.33 -4.97 -16.85
N THR A 214 9.45 -5.78 -17.44
CA THR A 214 9.74 -7.19 -17.79
C THR A 214 10.87 -7.31 -18.82
N LEU A 215 10.89 -6.40 -19.78
CA LEU A 215 11.94 -6.30 -20.81
C LEU A 215 13.21 -5.61 -20.28
N ARG A 216 13.25 -5.21 -19.00
CA ARG A 216 14.35 -4.47 -18.35
C ARG A 216 14.68 -3.13 -19.04
N LEU A 217 13.66 -2.51 -19.64
CA LEU A 217 13.77 -1.20 -20.25
C LEU A 217 13.50 -0.11 -19.22
N ASP A 218 14.04 1.10 -19.49
CA ASP A 218 13.87 2.24 -18.59
C ASP A 218 12.39 2.63 -18.40
N THR A 219 11.91 2.53 -17.17
CA THR A 219 10.58 2.98 -16.76
C THR A 219 10.60 4.34 -16.08
N GLU A 220 11.77 4.84 -15.64
CA GLU A 220 11.89 6.05 -14.82
C GLU A 220 11.44 7.31 -15.57
N ARG A 221 11.65 7.37 -16.89
CA ARG A 221 11.16 8.46 -17.76
C ARG A 221 9.65 8.70 -17.66
N TYR A 222 8.88 7.70 -17.24
CA TYR A 222 7.43 7.80 -17.05
C TYR A 222 7.02 8.23 -15.63
N SER A 223 7.98 8.39 -14.70
CA SER A 223 7.73 8.70 -13.30
C SER A 223 6.99 10.02 -13.10
N LYS A 224 7.37 11.07 -13.84
CA LYS A 224 6.70 12.38 -13.79
C LYS A 224 5.24 12.30 -14.22
N ARG A 225 4.95 11.54 -15.30
CA ARG A 225 3.59 11.31 -15.78
C ARG A 225 2.74 10.54 -14.77
N TRP A 226 3.32 9.50 -14.15
CA TRP A 226 2.64 8.72 -13.14
C TRP A 226 2.34 9.53 -11.87
N ARG A 227 3.28 10.36 -11.42
CA ARG A 227 3.12 11.22 -10.24
C ARG A 227 2.18 12.38 -10.49
N GLY A 228 2.24 13.03 -11.63
CA GLY A 228 1.36 14.15 -12.01
C GLY A 228 -0.11 13.75 -12.09
N SER A 229 -0.40 12.47 -12.26
CA SER A 229 -1.75 11.93 -12.28
C SER A 229 -2.42 11.86 -10.89
N ALA A 230 -1.66 12.01 -9.81
CA ALA A 230 -2.17 11.92 -8.44
C ALA A 230 -2.70 13.24 -7.86
N SER A 231 -2.40 14.38 -8.50
CA SER A 231 -2.55 15.72 -7.91
C SER A 231 -3.87 16.46 -8.19
N ARG A 232 -4.89 15.82 -8.75
CA ARG A 232 -6.23 16.42 -8.87
C ARG A 232 -7.26 15.64 -8.04
N PRO A 233 -7.84 16.24 -6.97
CA PRO A 233 -9.00 15.63 -6.33
C PRO A 233 -10.22 15.84 -7.23
N PRO A 234 -10.91 14.80 -7.71
CA PRO A 234 -12.30 14.91 -8.08
C PRO A 234 -13.11 15.17 -6.81
N GLY A 235 -14.21 15.93 -6.92
CA GLY A 235 -15.16 16.13 -5.82
C GLY A 235 -15.43 14.80 -5.11
N SER A 236 -15.15 14.78 -3.82
CA SER A 236 -15.09 13.54 -3.02
C SER A 236 -16.48 12.89 -2.91
N PRO A 237 -16.68 11.63 -3.33
CA PRO A 237 -17.89 10.87 -3.02
C PRO A 237 -18.02 10.55 -1.52
N TRP A 238 -17.01 10.88 -0.73
CA TRP A 238 -16.85 10.47 0.68
C TRP A 238 -17.49 11.40 1.70
N ALA A 239 -18.24 12.43 1.27
CA ALA A 239 -18.95 13.36 2.17
C ALA A 239 -20.15 12.72 2.87
N GLN A 240 -20.47 11.44 2.63
CA GLN A 240 -21.56 10.72 3.27
C GLN A 240 -21.01 9.45 3.94
N GLY A 241 -21.07 9.47 5.27
CA GLY A 241 -20.49 8.46 6.16
C GLY A 241 -21.20 7.10 6.12
N HIS A 242 -20.76 6.21 5.25
CA HIS A 242 -21.22 4.82 5.18
C HIS A 242 -20.03 3.84 5.12
N LEU A 243 -19.12 3.91 6.11
CA LEU A 243 -18.02 2.92 6.24
C LEU A 243 -18.36 1.74 7.16
N HIS A 244 -19.53 1.71 7.81
CA HIS A 244 -19.87 0.70 8.82
C HIS A 244 -21.04 -0.23 8.48
N GLU A 245 -21.67 -0.08 7.32
CA GLU A 245 -22.73 -1.00 6.92
C GLU A 245 -22.37 -1.76 5.64
N GLU A 246 -22.37 -3.09 5.76
CA GLU A 246 -22.33 -4.09 4.70
C GLU A 246 -21.02 -4.28 3.92
N ALA A 247 -20.02 -4.86 4.55
CA ALA A 247 -19.00 -5.65 3.86
C ALA A 247 -19.29 -7.16 4.03
N GLU A 248 -20.47 -7.63 3.63
CA GLU A 248 -20.64 -9.05 3.31
C GLU A 248 -20.09 -9.30 1.90
N PRO A 249 -19.23 -10.32 1.71
CA PRO A 249 -18.74 -10.68 0.39
C PRO A 249 -19.92 -11.26 -0.42
N PRO A 250 -20.09 -10.90 -1.69
CA PRO A 250 -21.01 -11.62 -2.56
C PRO A 250 -20.46 -13.04 -2.77
N ILE A 251 -21.35 -14.01 -2.59
CA ILE A 251 -21.22 -15.44 -2.88
C ILE A 251 -20.69 -15.70 -4.31
#